data_f787d35884d69fabd1a6017e1db3f49f
#
_entry.id   f787d35884d69fabd1a6017e1db3f49f
#
_cell.length_a   1.000
_cell.length_b   1.000
_cell.length_c   1.000
_cell.angle_alpha   90.00
_cell.angle_beta   90.00
_cell.angle_gamma   90.00
#
_symmetry.space_group_name_H-M   'P 1'
#
loop_
_entity.id
_entity.type
_entity.pdbx_description
1 polymer ?
#
loop_
_entity_poly.entity_id
_entity_poly.type
_entity_poly.pdbx_seq_one_letter_code
_entity_poly.pdbx_strand_id
1 'polypeptide(L)'
;TPAATQPLLSTTETKPAPFSWQTVTSFEPTTGATSKVVDPNGSTTTIAIDGLGRTTNVWLPLRPQATNPSSPSMAFSYTLSQTAPNAIKTSTVTGGGVVDKFELFDGLGRATQTQTLAVGGGTGVKTTNYDHQGRVYFVDNDYWTASISPGTAFFTPVTENNVPSQVITAYDAVGRPLTSRLNTTGTVHSK
;
A
#
# COMPACT_ATOMS: atom_id res chain seq x y z
N THR A 1 -37.84 -23.80 -8.71
CA THR A 1 -36.51 -23.69 -8.11
C THR A 1 -35.74 -22.65 -8.89
N PRO A 2 -35.26 -21.53 -8.28
CA PRO A 2 -34.39 -20.62 -8.99
C PRO A 2 -33.14 -21.39 -9.40
N ALA A 3 -32.73 -21.21 -10.67
CA ALA A 3 -31.48 -21.78 -11.16
C ALA A 3 -30.34 -21.29 -10.26
N ALA A 4 -29.49 -22.22 -9.81
CA ALA A 4 -28.30 -21.84 -9.05
C ALA A 4 -27.51 -20.86 -9.92
N THR A 5 -27.39 -19.62 -9.50
CA THR A 5 -26.59 -18.61 -10.17
C THR A 5 -25.14 -19.07 -10.08
N GLN A 6 -24.56 -19.49 -11.20
CA GLN A 6 -23.14 -19.79 -11.24
C GLN A 6 -22.34 -18.54 -10.94
N PRO A 7 -21.18 -18.66 -10.25
CA PRO A 7 -20.33 -17.52 -9.99
C PRO A 7 -19.91 -16.84 -11.30
N LEU A 8 -19.88 -15.51 -11.32
CA LEU A 8 -19.40 -14.74 -12.45
C LEU A 8 -17.90 -15.01 -12.64
N LEU A 9 -17.54 -15.63 -13.77
CA LEU A 9 -16.14 -16.00 -14.05
C LEU A 9 -15.39 -14.95 -14.85
N SER A 10 -16.12 -14.15 -15.66
CA SER A 10 -15.51 -13.06 -16.42
C SER A 10 -16.55 -12.02 -16.86
N THR A 11 -16.08 -10.81 -17.09
CA THR A 11 -16.82 -9.74 -17.77
C THR A 11 -16.03 -9.27 -18.97
N THR A 12 -16.74 -8.84 -20.03
CA THR A 12 -16.15 -8.17 -21.17
C THR A 12 -16.79 -6.79 -21.30
N GLU A 13 -15.99 -5.76 -21.16
CA GLU A 13 -16.39 -4.38 -21.47
C GLU A 13 -15.99 -4.07 -22.90
N THR A 14 -16.95 -3.68 -23.75
CA THR A 14 -16.71 -3.28 -25.14
C THR A 14 -17.04 -1.81 -25.32
N LYS A 15 -16.12 -1.01 -25.83
CA LYS A 15 -16.40 0.38 -26.18
C LYS A 15 -17.27 0.46 -27.43
N PRO A 16 -18.20 1.44 -27.49
CA PRO A 16 -19.08 1.59 -28.66
C PRO A 16 -18.29 1.93 -29.93
N ALA A 17 -18.91 1.61 -31.08
CA ALA A 17 -18.38 1.95 -32.39
C ALA A 17 -17.97 3.45 -32.46
N PRO A 18 -16.90 3.79 -33.19
CA PRO A 18 -16.15 2.92 -34.14
C PRO A 18 -15.03 2.09 -33.49
N PHE A 19 -14.80 2.17 -32.19
CA PHE A 19 -13.57 1.65 -31.56
C PHE A 19 -13.60 0.17 -31.20
N SER A 20 -14.73 -0.46 -30.95
CA SER A 20 -14.90 -1.87 -30.58
C SER A 20 -13.78 -2.50 -29.70
N TRP A 21 -13.10 -1.70 -28.92
CA TRP A 21 -12.03 -2.15 -28.01
C TRP A 21 -12.63 -2.92 -26.84
N GLN A 22 -12.00 -4.02 -26.49
CA GLN A 22 -12.49 -4.88 -25.43
C GLN A 22 -11.48 -5.00 -24.29
N THR A 23 -11.99 -4.91 -23.05
CA THR A 23 -11.27 -5.30 -21.84
C THR A 23 -11.95 -6.51 -21.24
N VAL A 24 -11.21 -7.59 -21.02
CA VAL A 24 -11.73 -8.81 -20.39
C VAL A 24 -11.18 -8.93 -18.99
N THR A 25 -12.08 -8.96 -18.00
CA THR A 25 -11.72 -9.20 -16.59
C THR A 25 -12.22 -10.57 -16.17
N SER A 26 -11.33 -11.41 -15.63
CA SER A 26 -11.66 -12.72 -15.07
C SER A 26 -11.60 -12.66 -13.55
N PHE A 27 -12.43 -13.45 -12.89
CA PHE A 27 -12.57 -13.49 -11.45
C PHE A 27 -12.25 -14.87 -10.88
N GLU A 28 -11.76 -14.91 -9.64
CA GLU A 28 -11.62 -16.14 -8.88
C GLU A 28 -13.02 -16.60 -8.41
N PRO A 29 -13.44 -17.83 -8.75
CA PRO A 29 -14.82 -18.28 -8.49
C PRO A 29 -15.21 -18.31 -7.01
N THR A 30 -14.26 -18.52 -6.11
CA THR A 30 -14.50 -18.71 -4.67
C THR A 30 -14.63 -17.37 -3.93
N THR A 31 -13.91 -16.35 -4.37
CA THR A 31 -13.82 -15.05 -3.69
C THR A 31 -14.47 -13.93 -4.48
N GLY A 32 -14.68 -14.10 -5.80
CA GLY A 32 -15.12 -13.04 -6.71
C GLY A 32 -14.05 -11.97 -6.97
N ALA A 33 -12.83 -12.15 -6.46
CA ALA A 33 -11.76 -11.20 -6.67
C ALA A 33 -11.17 -11.31 -8.09
N THR A 34 -10.67 -10.21 -8.64
CA THR A 34 -10.07 -10.19 -9.99
C THR A 34 -8.81 -11.06 -10.03
N SER A 35 -8.75 -12.02 -10.95
CA SER A 35 -7.60 -12.91 -11.15
C SER A 35 -6.81 -12.61 -12.41
N LYS A 36 -7.45 -11.98 -13.42
CA LYS A 36 -6.80 -11.64 -14.68
C LYS A 36 -7.50 -10.48 -15.36
N VAL A 37 -6.72 -9.60 -15.99
CA VAL A 37 -7.23 -8.54 -16.86
C VAL A 37 -6.48 -8.59 -18.19
N VAL A 38 -7.22 -8.56 -19.30
CA VAL A 38 -6.67 -8.43 -20.66
C VAL A 38 -7.16 -7.10 -21.22
N ASP A 39 -6.22 -6.23 -21.57
CA ASP A 39 -6.51 -4.94 -22.15
C ASP A 39 -6.85 -5.03 -23.66
N PRO A 40 -7.33 -3.94 -24.29
CA PRO A 40 -7.65 -3.94 -25.72
C PRO A 40 -6.48 -4.25 -26.67
N ASN A 41 -5.25 -4.14 -26.20
CA ASN A 41 -4.04 -4.48 -26.98
C ASN A 41 -3.61 -5.95 -26.77
N GLY A 42 -4.38 -6.72 -25.99
CA GLY A 42 -4.04 -8.09 -25.63
C GLY A 42 -3.02 -8.22 -24.50
N SER A 43 -2.61 -7.10 -23.88
CA SER A 43 -1.69 -7.14 -22.74
C SER A 43 -2.39 -7.72 -21.52
N THR A 44 -1.74 -8.67 -20.88
CA THR A 44 -2.33 -9.42 -19.77
C THR A 44 -1.67 -9.07 -18.43
N THR A 45 -2.48 -8.71 -17.45
CA THR A 45 -2.12 -8.66 -16.04
C THR A 45 -2.72 -9.88 -15.34
N THR A 46 -1.90 -10.66 -14.63
CA THR A 46 -2.34 -11.82 -13.83
C THR A 46 -2.19 -11.51 -12.35
N ILE A 47 -3.16 -11.91 -11.54
CA ILE A 47 -3.24 -11.63 -10.10
C ILE A 47 -3.46 -12.96 -9.38
N ALA A 48 -2.58 -13.30 -8.44
CA ALA A 48 -2.80 -14.39 -7.51
C ALA A 48 -3.41 -13.84 -6.21
N ILE A 49 -4.28 -14.63 -5.61
CA ILE A 49 -5.12 -14.27 -4.49
C ILE A 49 -5.04 -15.37 -3.45
N ASP A 50 -5.06 -15.03 -2.17
CA ASP A 50 -5.17 -16.01 -1.07
C ASP A 50 -6.63 -16.42 -0.80
N GLY A 51 -6.81 -17.38 0.09
CA GLY A 51 -8.14 -17.88 0.46
C GLY A 51 -9.08 -16.85 1.14
N LEU A 52 -8.56 -15.66 1.51
CA LEU A 52 -9.33 -14.54 2.04
C LEU A 52 -9.66 -13.48 0.98
N GLY A 53 -9.29 -13.72 -0.29
CA GLY A 53 -9.49 -12.79 -1.39
C GLY A 53 -8.46 -11.66 -1.45
N ARG A 54 -7.35 -11.75 -0.69
CA ARG A 54 -6.30 -10.72 -0.71
C ARG A 54 -5.31 -11.02 -1.81
N THR A 55 -4.86 -9.98 -2.53
CA THR A 55 -3.82 -10.10 -3.55
C THR A 55 -2.49 -10.54 -2.94
N THR A 56 -1.88 -11.60 -3.48
CA THR A 56 -0.55 -12.07 -3.06
C THR A 56 0.53 -11.78 -4.09
N ASN A 57 0.21 -11.89 -5.37
CA ASN A 57 1.16 -11.61 -6.44
C ASN A 57 0.48 -10.94 -7.63
N VAL A 58 1.22 -10.09 -8.33
CA VAL A 58 0.79 -9.46 -9.57
C VAL A 58 1.88 -9.62 -10.62
N TRP A 59 1.53 -10.12 -11.79
CA TRP A 59 2.38 -10.16 -12.98
C TRP A 59 1.86 -9.17 -14.00
N LEU A 60 2.66 -8.18 -14.31
CA LEU A 60 2.37 -7.18 -15.33
C LEU A 60 2.71 -7.71 -16.73
N PRO A 61 2.19 -7.09 -17.81
CA PRO A 61 2.39 -7.58 -19.19
C PRO A 61 3.86 -7.75 -19.58
N LEU A 62 4.76 -6.86 -19.16
CA LEU A 62 6.19 -6.97 -19.47
C LEU A 62 6.92 -8.06 -18.66
N ARG A 63 6.25 -8.68 -17.71
CA ARG A 63 6.78 -9.74 -16.86
C ARG A 63 5.70 -10.79 -16.60
N PRO A 64 5.24 -11.50 -17.66
CA PRO A 64 4.10 -12.42 -17.56
C PRO A 64 4.41 -13.62 -16.69
N GLN A 65 3.38 -14.14 -16.00
CA GLN A 65 3.48 -15.29 -15.10
C GLN A 65 4.06 -16.54 -15.79
N ALA A 66 3.72 -16.78 -17.06
CA ALA A 66 4.19 -17.94 -17.80
C ALA A 66 5.72 -18.07 -17.88
N THR A 67 6.41 -16.95 -17.96
CA THR A 67 7.89 -16.90 -18.02
C THR A 67 8.53 -16.51 -16.69
N ASN A 68 7.77 -16.01 -15.72
CA ASN A 68 8.24 -15.55 -14.41
C ASN A 68 7.37 -16.11 -13.26
N PRO A 69 7.11 -17.43 -13.17
CA PRO A 69 6.13 -17.98 -12.23
C PRO A 69 6.45 -17.69 -10.76
N SER A 70 7.73 -17.72 -10.40
CA SER A 70 8.22 -17.46 -9.02
C SER A 70 8.74 -16.05 -8.79
N SER A 71 8.65 -15.15 -9.79
CA SER A 71 9.18 -13.79 -9.71
C SER A 71 8.15 -12.80 -10.27
N PRO A 72 7.08 -12.52 -9.52
CA PRO A 72 6.04 -11.56 -9.92
C PRO A 72 6.61 -10.15 -10.02
N SER A 73 5.89 -9.26 -10.71
CA SER A 73 6.22 -7.82 -10.76
C SER A 73 6.03 -7.17 -9.38
N MET A 74 5.01 -7.63 -8.65
CA MET A 74 4.74 -7.22 -7.26
C MET A 74 4.31 -8.42 -6.44
N ALA A 75 4.84 -8.55 -5.22
CA ALA A 75 4.43 -9.54 -4.24
C ALA A 75 3.96 -8.86 -2.96
N PHE A 76 2.92 -9.41 -2.34
CA PHE A 76 2.34 -8.91 -1.10
C PHE A 76 2.38 -9.99 -0.03
N SER A 77 2.75 -9.60 1.18
CA SER A 77 2.61 -10.45 2.35
C SER A 77 1.95 -9.70 3.50
N TYR A 78 1.14 -10.41 4.25
CA TYR A 78 0.29 -9.86 5.32
C TYR A 78 0.71 -10.46 6.64
N THR A 79 1.19 -9.64 7.55
CA THR A 79 1.53 -10.03 8.92
C THR A 79 0.43 -9.53 9.84
N LEU A 80 -0.23 -10.45 10.53
CA LEU A 80 -1.22 -10.16 11.56
C LEU A 80 -0.63 -10.56 12.91
N SER A 81 -0.69 -9.65 13.89
CA SER A 81 -0.14 -9.86 15.21
C SER A 81 -1.05 -9.28 16.29
N GLN A 82 -1.08 -9.93 17.45
CA GLN A 82 -1.76 -9.41 18.64
C GLN A 82 -0.81 -8.62 19.56
N THR A 83 0.49 -8.74 19.36
CA THR A 83 1.53 -8.17 20.24
C THR A 83 2.48 -7.21 19.53
N ALA A 84 2.37 -7.09 18.20
CA ALA A 84 3.18 -6.22 17.36
C ALA A 84 2.27 -5.51 16.33
N PRO A 85 2.75 -4.51 15.61
CA PRO A 85 1.99 -3.90 14.54
C PRO A 85 1.56 -4.92 13.47
N ASN A 86 0.33 -4.78 12.96
CA ASN A 86 -0.04 -5.45 11.73
C ASN A 86 0.73 -4.81 10.57
N ALA A 87 1.13 -5.61 9.58
CA ALA A 87 1.94 -5.11 8.49
C ALA A 87 1.52 -5.69 7.14
N ILE A 88 1.58 -4.84 6.10
CA ILE A 88 1.53 -5.26 4.71
C ILE A 88 2.90 -4.96 4.10
N LYS A 89 3.58 -6.00 3.65
CA LYS A 89 4.80 -5.85 2.86
C LYS A 89 4.45 -5.90 1.39
N THR A 90 4.92 -4.93 0.63
CA THR A 90 4.90 -4.93 -0.84
C THR A 90 6.33 -5.01 -1.35
N SER A 91 6.63 -6.03 -2.14
CA SER A 91 7.92 -6.18 -2.84
C SER A 91 7.69 -5.87 -4.32
N THR A 92 8.34 -4.86 -4.86
CA THR A 92 8.21 -4.45 -6.26
C THR A 92 9.52 -4.67 -7.01
N VAL A 93 9.47 -5.38 -8.14
CA VAL A 93 10.62 -5.53 -9.02
C VAL A 93 10.81 -4.27 -9.85
N THR A 94 12.01 -3.71 -9.79
CA THR A 94 12.42 -2.52 -10.55
C THR A 94 13.65 -2.84 -11.40
N GLY A 95 14.08 -1.92 -12.27
CA GLY A 95 15.34 -2.07 -13.01
C GLY A 95 16.60 -2.16 -12.14
N GLY A 96 16.53 -1.70 -10.90
CA GLY A 96 17.62 -1.73 -9.90
C GLY A 96 17.54 -2.87 -8.89
N GLY A 97 16.57 -3.79 -9.02
CA GLY A 97 16.35 -4.88 -8.09
C GLY A 97 14.95 -4.86 -7.47
N VAL A 98 14.80 -5.45 -6.29
CA VAL A 98 13.54 -5.50 -5.55
C VAL A 98 13.52 -4.37 -4.51
N VAL A 99 12.46 -3.58 -4.52
CA VAL A 99 12.19 -2.55 -3.52
C VAL A 99 11.09 -3.06 -2.58
N ASP A 100 11.43 -3.18 -1.30
CA ASP A 100 10.48 -3.55 -0.25
C ASP A 100 9.90 -2.30 0.41
N LYS A 101 8.58 -2.28 0.54
CA LYS A 101 7.80 -1.29 1.28
C LYS A 101 6.97 -2.00 2.34
N PHE A 102 7.00 -1.50 3.57
CA PHE A 102 6.14 -1.94 4.66
C PHE A 102 5.16 -0.84 5.02
N GLU A 103 3.90 -1.20 5.14
CA GLU A 103 2.85 -0.36 5.72
C GLU A 103 2.45 -0.98 7.05
N LEU A 104 2.66 -0.23 8.13
CA LEU A 104 2.41 -0.69 9.50
C LEU A 104 1.13 -0.04 10.04
N PHE A 105 0.34 -0.85 10.72
CA PHE A 105 -0.97 -0.46 11.22
C PHE A 105 -1.01 -0.58 12.75
N ASP A 106 -1.74 0.32 13.39
CA ASP A 106 -2.03 0.23 14.81
C ASP A 106 -3.09 -0.85 15.13
N GLY A 107 -3.40 -1.02 16.41
CA GLY A 107 -4.40 -1.99 16.88
C GLY A 107 -5.84 -1.73 16.41
N LEU A 108 -6.13 -0.56 15.84
CA LEU A 108 -7.42 -0.21 15.24
C LEU A 108 -7.40 -0.35 13.71
N GLY A 109 -6.31 -0.84 13.12
CA GLY A 109 -6.16 -1.01 11.68
C GLY A 109 -5.90 0.30 10.92
N ARG A 110 -5.47 1.37 11.59
CA ARG A 110 -5.13 2.64 10.95
C ARG A 110 -3.66 2.61 10.52
N ALA A 111 -3.37 3.07 9.30
CA ALA A 111 -1.99 3.16 8.80
C ALA A 111 -1.20 4.20 9.62
N THR A 112 -0.18 3.73 10.35
CA THR A 112 0.61 4.56 11.27
C THR A 112 2.00 4.85 10.73
N GLN A 113 2.65 3.87 10.10
CA GLN A 113 3.99 4.11 9.57
C GLN A 113 4.19 3.41 8.22
N THR A 114 4.91 4.08 7.34
CA THR A 114 5.40 3.49 6.09
C THR A 114 6.93 3.46 6.14
N GLN A 115 7.50 2.33 5.78
CA GLN A 115 8.95 2.13 5.67
C GLN A 115 9.26 1.60 4.27
N THR A 116 10.12 2.28 3.53
CA THR A 116 10.47 1.91 2.14
C THR A 116 11.99 1.78 2.01
N LEU A 117 12.45 0.71 1.39
CA LEU A 117 13.87 0.54 1.08
C LEU A 117 14.33 1.69 0.17
N ALA A 118 15.32 2.44 0.60
CA ALA A 118 15.88 3.54 -0.16
C ALA A 118 16.95 3.07 -1.15
N VAL A 119 17.05 3.75 -2.27
CA VAL A 119 18.13 3.52 -3.25
C VAL A 119 19.46 3.87 -2.59
N GLY A 120 20.43 2.94 -2.64
CA GLY A 120 21.72 3.08 -1.95
C GLY A 120 21.72 2.60 -0.50
N GLY A 121 20.60 2.07 -0.02
CA GLY A 121 20.46 1.52 1.34
C GLY A 121 19.79 2.47 2.33
N GLY A 122 19.48 1.95 3.53
CA GLY A 122 18.68 2.66 4.53
C GLY A 122 17.18 2.62 4.21
N THR A 123 16.41 3.42 4.92
CA THR A 123 14.95 3.41 4.88
C THR A 123 14.39 4.82 4.77
N GLY A 124 13.48 5.02 3.83
CA GLY A 124 12.55 6.15 3.85
C GLY A 124 11.42 5.84 4.83
N VAL A 125 11.18 6.73 5.78
CA VAL A 125 10.17 6.57 6.83
C VAL A 125 9.18 7.72 6.78
N LYS A 126 7.90 7.39 6.94
CA LYS A 126 6.81 8.35 7.17
C LYS A 126 5.97 7.84 8.32
N THR A 127 5.66 8.71 9.28
CA THR A 127 4.83 8.34 10.43
C THR A 127 3.59 9.23 10.52
N THR A 128 2.45 8.63 10.83
CA THR A 128 1.18 9.32 11.07
C THR A 128 0.66 8.91 12.44
N ASN A 129 0.47 9.87 13.33
CA ASN A 129 -0.02 9.65 14.68
C ASN A 129 -1.45 10.17 14.82
N TYR A 130 -2.26 9.43 15.55
CA TYR A 130 -3.68 9.72 15.77
C TYR A 130 -3.93 10.06 17.24
N ASP A 131 -4.80 11.03 17.48
CA ASP A 131 -5.30 11.31 18.82
C ASP A 131 -6.33 10.25 19.28
N HIS A 132 -6.78 10.38 20.53
CA HIS A 132 -7.76 9.47 21.12
C HIS A 132 -9.14 9.50 20.43
N GLN A 133 -9.42 10.49 19.57
CA GLN A 133 -10.63 10.58 18.75
C GLN A 133 -10.41 10.05 17.33
N GLY A 134 -9.20 9.56 17.01
CA GLY A 134 -8.85 9.01 15.70
C GLY A 134 -8.47 10.05 14.65
N ARG A 135 -8.22 11.31 15.05
CA ARG A 135 -7.81 12.38 14.14
C ARG A 135 -6.29 12.41 14.04
N VAL A 136 -5.77 12.71 12.86
CA VAL A 136 -4.32 12.88 12.64
C VAL A 136 -3.86 14.17 13.33
N TYR A 137 -3.08 14.05 14.38
CA TYR A 137 -2.56 15.21 15.10
C TYR A 137 -1.08 15.48 14.84
N PHE A 138 -0.33 14.46 14.37
CA PHE A 138 1.11 14.58 14.16
C PHE A 138 1.54 13.71 12.99
N VAL A 139 2.28 14.28 12.05
CA VAL A 139 2.84 13.58 10.89
C VAL A 139 4.33 13.90 10.77
N ASP A 140 5.17 12.87 10.80
CA ASP A 140 6.52 12.94 10.27
C ASP A 140 6.44 12.77 8.75
N ASN A 141 6.79 13.79 8.00
CA ASN A 141 6.88 13.68 6.54
C ASN A 141 8.04 12.76 6.15
N ASP A 142 8.01 12.27 4.92
CA ASP A 142 9.01 11.33 4.43
C ASP A 142 10.44 11.83 4.69
N TYR A 143 11.23 11.02 5.37
CA TYR A 143 12.66 11.28 5.62
C TYR A 143 13.46 9.98 5.53
N TRP A 144 14.74 10.12 5.24
CA TRP A 144 15.67 8.99 5.13
C TRP A 144 16.41 8.73 6.44
N THR A 145 16.63 7.46 6.77
CA THR A 145 17.49 7.01 7.87
C THR A 145 18.33 5.80 7.47
N ALA A 146 19.58 5.79 7.89
CA ALA A 146 20.46 4.62 7.78
C ALA A 146 20.31 3.63 8.96
N SER A 147 19.56 4.02 10.01
CA SER A 147 19.55 3.32 11.29
C SER A 147 18.81 1.98 11.25
N ILE A 148 17.96 1.78 10.26
CA ILE A 148 17.15 0.57 10.12
C ILE A 148 17.07 0.10 8.66
N SER A 149 16.72 -1.18 8.50
CA SER A 149 16.14 -1.71 7.26
C SER A 149 14.62 -1.77 7.41
N PRO A 150 13.83 -1.63 6.31
CA PRO A 150 12.38 -1.74 6.38
C PRO A 150 11.92 -3.06 7.01
N GLY A 151 10.92 -3.03 7.88
CA GLY A 151 10.47 -4.21 8.62
C GLY A 151 9.09 -4.05 9.26
N THR A 152 8.71 -5.01 10.09
CA THR A 152 7.39 -5.09 10.73
C THR A 152 7.32 -4.40 12.10
N ALA A 153 8.39 -3.77 12.56
CA ALA A 153 8.44 -3.03 13.81
C ALA A 153 8.37 -1.52 13.54
N PHE A 154 7.69 -0.78 14.42
CA PHE A 154 7.74 0.68 14.35
C PHE A 154 9.16 1.18 14.59
N PHE A 155 9.57 2.13 13.78
CA PHE A 155 10.77 2.91 14.00
C PHE A 155 10.42 4.19 14.75
N THR A 156 11.11 4.45 15.85
CA THR A 156 11.02 5.71 16.59
C THR A 156 12.38 6.40 16.49
N PRO A 157 12.44 7.63 15.96
CA PRO A 157 13.70 8.38 15.91
C PRO A 157 14.21 8.66 17.33
N VAL A 158 15.54 8.66 17.50
CA VAL A 158 16.17 8.88 18.82
C VAL A 158 15.81 10.22 19.42
N THR A 159 15.63 11.24 18.58
CA THR A 159 15.08 12.54 18.95
C THR A 159 14.16 13.04 17.84
N GLU A 160 13.09 13.74 18.18
CA GLU A 160 12.18 14.36 17.20
C GLU A 160 12.90 15.39 16.31
N ASN A 161 13.96 16.02 16.80
CA ASN A 161 14.81 16.93 16.02
C ASN A 161 15.54 16.25 14.86
N ASN A 162 15.60 14.92 14.81
CA ASN A 162 16.19 14.18 13.71
C ASN A 162 15.24 14.01 12.53
N VAL A 163 13.96 14.39 12.66
CA VAL A 163 13.00 14.37 11.57
C VAL A 163 12.97 15.75 10.90
N PRO A 164 13.36 15.84 9.61
CA PRO A 164 13.53 17.14 8.95
C PRO A 164 12.26 17.95 8.78
N SER A 165 11.09 17.29 8.74
CA SER A 165 9.81 17.96 8.49
C SER A 165 8.68 17.23 9.22
N GLN A 166 7.96 17.97 10.06
CA GLN A 166 6.85 17.48 10.86
C GLN A 166 5.65 18.43 10.76
N VAL A 167 4.44 17.88 10.69
CA VAL A 167 3.20 18.66 10.75
C VAL A 167 2.46 18.30 12.03
N ILE A 168 2.14 19.32 12.83
CA ILE A 168 1.38 19.18 14.08
C ILE A 168 0.05 19.93 13.91
N THR A 169 -1.06 19.23 14.09
CA THR A 169 -2.40 19.81 13.98
C THR A 169 -3.12 19.74 15.32
N ALA A 170 -3.60 20.88 15.80
CA ALA A 170 -4.47 20.97 16.97
C ALA A 170 -5.93 21.16 16.53
N TYR A 171 -6.85 20.57 17.29
CA TYR A 171 -8.28 20.58 17.00
C TYR A 171 -9.09 21.19 18.14
N ASP A 172 -10.24 21.77 17.80
CA ASP A 172 -11.23 22.15 18.81
C ASP A 172 -12.05 20.93 19.31
N ALA A 173 -12.91 21.18 20.29
CA ALA A 173 -13.72 20.15 20.92
C ALA A 173 -14.71 19.46 19.95
N VAL A 174 -15.06 20.11 18.84
CA VAL A 174 -15.96 19.56 17.80
C VAL A 174 -15.21 18.99 16.60
N GLY A 175 -13.87 18.94 16.65
CA GLY A 175 -13.04 18.27 15.65
C GLY A 175 -12.59 19.16 14.48
N ARG A 176 -12.76 20.47 14.56
CA ARG A 176 -12.27 21.40 13.53
C ARG A 176 -10.80 21.73 13.80
N PRO A 177 -9.93 21.76 12.77
CA PRO A 177 -8.54 22.16 12.96
C PRO A 177 -8.47 23.63 13.39
N LEU A 178 -7.78 23.89 14.51
CA LEU A 178 -7.51 25.22 15.03
C LEU A 178 -6.19 25.78 14.52
N THR A 179 -5.16 24.94 14.52
CA THR A 179 -3.82 25.32 14.08
C THR A 179 -3.15 24.17 13.36
N SER A 180 -2.36 24.48 12.36
CA SER A 180 -1.43 23.55 11.74
C SER A 180 -0.04 24.19 11.77
N ARG A 181 0.95 23.46 12.33
CA ARG A 181 2.34 23.91 12.43
C ARG A 181 3.22 23.01 11.62
N LEU A 182 4.03 23.59 10.74
CA LEU A 182 5.12 22.90 10.11
C LEU A 182 6.38 23.12 10.96
N ASN A 183 6.96 22.05 11.47
CA ASN A 183 8.24 22.05 12.17
C ASN A 183 9.31 21.52 11.21
N THR A 184 10.32 22.31 10.92
CA THR A 184 11.47 21.90 10.08
C THR A 184 12.74 22.11 10.89
N THR A 185 13.51 21.05 11.13
CA THR A 185 14.82 21.05 11.81
C THR A 185 15.15 22.31 12.62
N GLY A 186 14.44 22.52 13.75
CA GLY A 186 14.68 23.64 14.67
C GLY A 186 13.91 24.93 14.37
N THR A 187 13.08 24.98 13.34
CA THR A 187 12.23 26.14 13.03
C THR A 187 10.76 25.74 12.97
N VAL A 188 9.91 26.42 13.75
CA VAL A 188 8.46 26.20 13.75
C VAL A 188 7.80 27.26 12.88
N HIS A 189 7.08 26.84 11.86
CA HIS A 189 6.21 27.66 11.03
C HIS A 189 4.75 27.38 11.41
N SER A 190 4.01 28.37 11.91
CA SER A 190 2.57 28.26 12.23
C SER A 190 1.73 29.01 11.20
N LYS A 191 0.62 28.41 10.79
CA LYS A 191 -0.49 29.05 10.06
C LYS A 191 -1.73 29.07 10.92
#